data_7f7ee4163707f7b40f802078d94d5f23
#
_entry.id   7f7ee4163707f7b40f802078d94d5f23
#
_cell.length_a   1.000
_cell.length_b   1.000
_cell.length_c   1.000
_cell.angle_alpha   90.00
_cell.angle_beta   90.00
_cell.angle_gamma   90.00
#
_symmetry.space_group_name_H-M   'P 1'
#
loop_
_entity.id
_entity.type
_entity.pdbx_description
1 polymer ?
#
loop_
_entity_poly.entity_id
_entity_poly.type
_entity_poly.pdbx_seq_one_letter_code
_entity_poly.pdbx_strand_id
1 'polypeptide(L)'
;LSGNHKKINAWRLEQSERRTEERRPDLYAKYQEKQKVIKKLSAKKRIFIHMMETLSRGQGEILYAEGKNILIYLPEIGNAMLNAEDEEHLEKMLPLIPKAVSGHSIVTVTDRWNERVSEILGYHGSMLCSQACYTRGEPLPVRHKDIRQLTVEEVPYVAEHYHLGDEIYVRERITAGDVFGIYIEGKLCGFIGCHNDGSMGMLYVEDAYRRQGLAASLEGYLINKQREQGMIPYAHIVNGNEASIQLQERLGLNLSDPAIWWLYN
;
A
#
# COMPACT_ATOMS: atom_id res chain seq x y z
N LEU A 1 -13.34 -19.27 29.21
CA LEU A 1 -12.86 -18.50 28.03
C LEU A 1 -13.58 -18.89 26.73
N SER A 2 -14.81 -19.37 26.86
CA SER A 2 -15.59 -19.79 25.69
C SER A 2 -16.26 -18.57 25.03
N GLY A 3 -15.96 -18.31 23.76
CA GLY A 3 -16.87 -17.65 22.83
C GLY A 3 -16.65 -16.19 22.48
N ASN A 4 -15.70 -15.44 23.05
CA ASN A 4 -15.46 -14.06 22.60
C ASN A 4 -14.05 -13.89 22.05
N HIS A 5 -13.87 -14.22 20.78
CA HIS A 5 -12.58 -14.12 20.06
C HIS A 5 -11.95 -12.72 20.18
N LYS A 6 -12.77 -11.67 20.16
CA LYS A 6 -12.29 -10.28 20.30
C LYS A 6 -11.64 -10.03 21.67
N LYS A 7 -12.25 -10.51 22.76
CA LYS A 7 -11.67 -10.38 24.10
C LYS A 7 -10.43 -11.24 24.27
N ILE A 8 -10.41 -12.44 23.67
CA ILE A 8 -9.25 -13.33 23.71
C ILE A 8 -8.07 -12.71 23.00
N ASN A 9 -8.27 -12.14 21.81
CA ASN A 9 -7.22 -11.49 21.05
C ASN A 9 -6.70 -10.23 21.77
N ALA A 10 -7.58 -9.40 22.33
CA ALA A 10 -7.18 -8.25 23.15
C ALA A 10 -6.32 -8.67 24.36
N TRP A 11 -6.72 -9.71 25.07
CA TRP A 11 -5.94 -10.24 26.20
C TRP A 11 -4.58 -10.80 25.76
N ARG A 12 -4.54 -11.53 24.64
CA ARG A 12 -3.28 -12.05 24.08
C ARG A 12 -2.32 -10.92 23.71
N LEU A 13 -2.82 -9.86 23.09
CA LEU A 13 -2.05 -8.69 22.76
C LEU A 13 -1.45 -8.03 24.01
N GLU A 14 -2.29 -7.76 25.01
CA GLU A 14 -1.85 -7.18 26.28
C GLU A 14 -0.77 -8.03 26.97
N GLN A 15 -0.92 -9.36 26.99
CA GLN A 15 0.10 -10.25 27.55
C GLN A 15 1.39 -10.28 26.73
N SER A 16 1.28 -10.11 25.42
CA SER A 16 2.45 -10.01 24.52
C SER A 16 3.20 -8.71 24.76
N GLU A 17 2.49 -7.58 24.83
CA GLU A 17 3.06 -6.27 25.12
C GLU A 17 3.80 -6.25 26.45
N ARG A 18 3.16 -6.74 27.53
CA ARG A 18 3.78 -6.81 28.84
C ARG A 18 5.06 -7.66 28.85
N ARG A 19 5.04 -8.84 28.21
CA ARG A 19 6.24 -9.69 28.14
C ARG A 19 7.36 -9.05 27.30
N THR A 20 7.00 -8.29 26.27
CA THR A 20 7.98 -7.56 25.46
C THR A 20 8.59 -6.42 26.27
N GLU A 21 7.79 -5.67 27.01
CA GLU A 21 8.25 -4.61 27.89
C GLU A 21 9.25 -5.13 28.94
N GLU A 22 8.93 -6.26 29.58
CA GLU A 22 9.76 -6.88 30.61
C GLU A 22 11.08 -7.44 30.05
N ARG A 23 11.06 -8.07 28.85
CA ARG A 23 12.19 -8.81 28.31
C ARG A 23 13.01 -8.06 27.28
N ARG A 24 12.38 -7.17 26.55
CA ARG A 24 12.97 -6.39 25.47
C ARG A 24 12.41 -4.96 25.48
N PRO A 25 12.78 -4.16 26.50
CA PRO A 25 12.29 -2.78 26.63
C PRO A 25 12.70 -1.91 25.43
N ASP A 26 13.81 -2.24 24.75
CA ASP A 26 14.26 -1.63 23.51
C ASP A 26 13.23 -1.82 22.36
N LEU A 27 12.71 -3.02 22.18
CA LEU A 27 11.70 -3.32 21.18
C LEU A 27 10.34 -2.73 21.56
N TYR A 28 10.01 -2.75 22.87
CA TYR A 28 8.77 -2.16 23.34
C TYR A 28 8.73 -0.64 23.12
N ALA A 29 9.84 0.04 23.36
CA ALA A 29 9.95 1.49 23.07
C ALA A 29 9.72 1.80 21.58
N LYS A 30 10.33 1.04 20.67
CA LYS A 30 10.09 1.17 19.23
C LYS A 30 8.64 0.90 18.85
N TYR A 31 8.01 -0.10 19.44
CA TYR A 31 6.60 -0.40 19.24
C TYR A 31 5.71 0.76 19.69
N GLN A 32 5.96 1.32 20.87
CA GLN A 32 5.22 2.46 21.41
C GLN A 32 5.36 3.72 20.52
N GLU A 33 6.57 3.99 20.05
CA GLU A 33 6.81 5.08 19.09
C GLU A 33 5.99 4.90 17.81
N LYS A 34 6.03 3.69 17.24
CA LYS A 34 5.25 3.33 16.07
C LYS A 34 3.75 3.55 16.29
N GLN A 35 3.19 3.09 17.41
CA GLN A 35 1.79 3.30 17.74
C GLN A 35 1.42 4.79 17.87
N LYS A 36 2.32 5.60 18.45
CA LYS A 36 2.13 7.06 18.53
C LYS A 36 2.09 7.70 17.14
N VAL A 37 2.98 7.30 16.23
CA VAL A 37 3.00 7.81 14.87
C VAL A 37 1.72 7.41 14.12
N ILE A 38 1.33 6.13 14.14
CA ILE A 38 0.09 5.65 13.53
C ILE A 38 -1.12 6.43 14.04
N LYS A 39 -1.21 6.66 15.35
CA LYS A 39 -2.29 7.45 15.95
C LYS A 39 -2.32 8.89 15.43
N LYS A 40 -1.16 9.54 15.28
CA LYS A 40 -1.09 10.90 14.70
C LYS A 40 -1.56 10.92 13.25
N LEU A 41 -1.09 9.98 12.44
CA LEU A 41 -1.46 9.87 11.03
C LEU A 41 -2.96 9.60 10.84
N SER A 42 -3.58 8.89 11.77
CA SER A 42 -5.00 8.52 11.70
C SER A 42 -5.95 9.72 11.70
N ALA A 43 -5.52 10.90 12.16
CA ALA A 43 -6.29 12.13 12.10
C ALA A 43 -6.57 12.59 10.64
N LYS A 44 -5.70 12.26 9.69
CA LYS A 44 -5.87 12.51 8.25
C LYS A 44 -5.70 11.21 7.44
N LYS A 45 -6.41 10.17 7.86
CA LYS A 45 -6.27 8.80 7.37
C LYS A 45 -6.23 8.68 5.85
N ARG A 46 -7.07 9.41 5.11
CA ARG A 46 -7.13 9.33 3.65
C ARG A 46 -5.82 9.74 2.97
N ILE A 47 -5.10 10.69 3.56
CA ILE A 47 -3.81 11.17 3.00
C ILE A 47 -2.65 10.28 3.43
N PHE A 48 -2.70 9.74 4.65
CA PHE A 48 -1.60 9.00 5.25
C PHE A 48 -1.80 7.49 5.32
N ILE A 49 -2.79 6.96 4.59
CA ILE A 49 -3.11 5.53 4.68
C ILE A 49 -1.91 4.64 4.31
N HIS A 50 -1.11 5.01 3.30
CA HIS A 50 0.10 4.29 2.90
C HIS A 50 1.11 4.19 4.05
N MET A 51 1.41 5.31 4.73
CA MET A 51 2.31 5.33 5.89
C MET A 51 1.77 4.51 7.05
N MET A 52 0.46 4.64 7.33
CA MET A 52 -0.19 3.92 8.42
C MET A 52 -0.16 2.42 8.22
N GLU A 53 -0.54 1.95 7.02
CA GLU A 53 -0.57 0.53 6.71
C GLU A 53 0.84 -0.06 6.65
N THR A 54 1.80 0.63 6.07
CA THR A 54 3.21 0.21 6.07
C THR A 54 3.73 0.00 7.50
N LEU A 55 3.48 0.93 8.41
CA LEU A 55 3.87 0.77 9.82
C LEU A 55 3.08 -0.34 10.51
N SER A 56 1.78 -0.45 10.26
CA SER A 56 0.91 -1.46 10.88
C SER A 56 1.32 -2.87 10.48
N ARG A 57 1.77 -3.05 9.24
CA ARG A 57 2.28 -4.32 8.70
C ARG A 57 3.71 -4.65 9.15
N GLY A 58 4.40 -3.71 9.81
CA GLY A 58 5.79 -3.90 10.25
C GLY A 58 6.82 -3.81 9.14
N GLN A 59 6.46 -3.27 7.98
CA GLN A 59 7.33 -3.17 6.79
C GLN A 59 8.22 -1.92 6.79
N GLY A 60 7.88 -0.92 7.61
CA GLY A 60 8.57 0.36 7.64
C GLY A 60 9.31 0.64 8.95
N GLU A 61 10.44 1.31 8.85
CA GLU A 61 11.21 1.87 9.95
C GLU A 61 11.01 3.38 10.01
N ILE A 62 10.75 3.93 11.20
CA ILE A 62 10.64 5.36 11.41
C ILE A 62 12.05 5.93 11.51
N LEU A 63 12.46 6.74 10.55
CA LEU A 63 13.75 7.44 10.57
C LEU A 63 13.64 8.84 11.20
N TYR A 64 12.45 9.45 11.11
CA TYR A 64 12.15 10.74 11.71
C TYR A 64 10.66 10.85 12.07
N ALA A 65 10.36 11.43 13.24
CA ALA A 65 8.99 11.67 13.67
C ALA A 65 8.90 12.84 14.66
N GLU A 66 8.62 14.03 14.17
CA GLU A 66 8.38 15.24 14.97
C GLU A 66 7.12 15.94 14.49
N GLY A 67 6.11 16.03 15.35
CA GLY A 67 4.80 16.57 14.94
C GLY A 67 4.16 15.73 13.86
N LYS A 68 3.93 16.33 12.68
CA LYS A 68 3.48 15.67 11.44
C LYS A 68 4.61 15.47 10.43
N ASN A 69 5.84 15.88 10.79
CA ASN A 69 7.01 15.65 9.98
C ASN A 69 7.46 14.21 10.22
N ILE A 70 7.31 13.36 9.23
CA ILE A 70 7.48 11.92 9.35
C ILE A 70 8.24 11.41 8.14
N LEU A 71 9.29 10.64 8.40
CA LEU A 71 10.00 9.88 7.39
C LEU A 71 9.99 8.40 7.80
N ILE A 72 9.48 7.58 6.90
CA ILE A 72 9.45 6.12 7.02
C ILE A 72 10.29 5.55 5.89
N TYR A 73 11.13 4.58 6.20
CA TYR A 73 11.92 3.85 5.23
C TYR A 73 11.49 2.38 5.18
N LEU A 74 11.40 1.82 3.99
CA LEU A 74 11.07 0.42 3.73
C LEU A 74 12.35 -0.29 3.25
N PRO A 75 13.13 -0.91 4.15
CA PRO A 75 14.45 -1.41 3.82
C PRO A 75 14.44 -2.56 2.81
N GLU A 76 13.39 -3.37 2.79
CA GLU A 76 13.28 -4.53 1.88
C GLU A 76 13.14 -4.13 0.41
N ILE A 77 12.61 -2.95 0.15
CA ILE A 77 12.32 -2.45 -1.21
C ILE A 77 13.02 -1.13 -1.55
N GLY A 78 13.78 -0.58 -0.61
CA GLY A 78 14.50 0.68 -0.82
C GLY A 78 13.62 1.92 -0.97
N ASN A 79 12.35 1.87 -0.54
CA ASN A 79 11.42 2.99 -0.64
C ASN A 79 11.44 3.86 0.62
N ALA A 80 11.16 5.14 0.45
CA ALA A 80 10.92 6.05 1.56
C ALA A 80 9.58 6.77 1.40
N MET A 81 8.90 7.04 2.52
CA MET A 81 7.65 7.79 2.58
C MET A 81 7.88 9.00 3.48
N LEU A 82 7.64 10.19 2.94
CA LEU A 82 7.99 11.44 3.59
C LEU A 82 6.80 12.40 3.65
N ASN A 83 6.58 13.01 4.82
CA ASN A 83 5.74 14.18 4.99
C ASN A 83 6.50 15.26 5.77
N ALA A 84 6.65 16.44 5.19
CA ALA A 84 7.23 17.62 5.82
C ALA A 84 6.26 18.81 5.80
N GLU A 85 6.04 19.44 6.95
CA GLU A 85 5.20 20.65 7.04
C GLU A 85 5.96 21.91 6.60
N ASP A 86 7.28 21.90 6.70
CA ASP A 86 8.15 23.01 6.36
C ASP A 86 9.53 22.54 5.85
N GLU A 87 10.31 23.48 5.32
CA GLU A 87 11.61 23.21 4.71
C GLU A 87 12.66 22.79 5.75
N GLU A 88 12.62 23.34 6.96
CA GLU A 88 13.56 22.99 8.02
C GLU A 88 13.51 21.50 8.36
N HIS A 89 12.30 20.96 8.50
CA HIS A 89 12.10 19.53 8.76
C HIS A 89 12.46 18.69 7.53
N LEU A 90 12.14 19.16 6.32
CA LEU A 90 12.53 18.49 5.09
C LEU A 90 14.05 18.31 5.01
N GLU A 91 14.81 19.38 5.25
CA GLU A 91 16.27 19.34 5.23
C GLU A 91 16.88 18.42 6.30
N LYS A 92 16.23 18.29 7.45
CA LYS A 92 16.63 17.31 8.48
C LYS A 92 16.37 15.86 8.06
N MET A 93 15.32 15.61 7.30
CA MET A 93 14.90 14.27 6.90
C MET A 93 15.65 13.72 5.68
N LEU A 94 15.93 14.55 4.67
CA LEU A 94 16.55 14.10 3.43
C LEU A 94 17.88 13.36 3.61
N PRO A 95 18.81 13.81 4.49
CA PRO A 95 20.06 13.08 4.72
C PRO A 95 19.89 11.72 5.39
N LEU A 96 18.73 11.45 6.00
CA LEU A 96 18.44 10.20 6.68
C LEU A 96 17.96 9.12 5.69
N ILE A 97 17.56 9.51 4.48
CA ILE A 97 17.14 8.55 3.45
C ILE A 97 18.38 7.78 2.98
N PRO A 98 18.43 6.45 3.16
CA PRO A 98 19.56 5.65 2.71
C PRO A 98 19.75 5.84 1.20
N LYS A 99 21.01 5.96 0.76
CA LYS A 99 21.32 5.97 -0.67
C LYS A 99 20.91 4.64 -1.25
N ALA A 100 20.08 4.68 -2.28
CA ALA A 100 19.58 3.48 -2.93
C ALA A 100 20.72 2.59 -3.42
N VAL A 101 20.68 1.34 -3.06
CA VAL A 101 21.63 0.32 -3.52
C VAL A 101 21.28 -0.11 -4.95
N SER A 102 20.03 0.04 -5.38
CA SER A 102 19.54 -0.23 -6.73
C SER A 102 18.83 1.00 -7.29
N GLY A 103 19.05 1.34 -8.55
CA GLY A 103 18.52 2.55 -9.20
C GLY A 103 16.99 2.69 -9.31
N HIS A 104 16.22 2.04 -8.46
CA HIS A 104 14.76 1.97 -8.46
C HIS A 104 14.14 2.41 -7.14
N SER A 105 14.80 3.28 -6.38
CA SER A 105 14.21 3.83 -5.16
C SER A 105 13.06 4.78 -5.49
N ILE A 106 11.93 4.59 -4.83
CA ILE A 106 10.75 5.43 -4.95
C ILE A 106 10.58 6.16 -3.63
N VAL A 107 10.42 7.47 -3.69
CA VAL A 107 10.09 8.31 -2.54
C VAL A 107 8.67 8.83 -2.74
N THR A 108 7.77 8.55 -1.79
CA THR A 108 6.46 9.18 -1.76
C THR A 108 6.53 10.43 -0.92
N VAL A 109 6.09 11.55 -1.49
CA VAL A 109 6.11 12.87 -0.85
C VAL A 109 4.67 13.34 -0.75
N THR A 110 4.23 13.72 0.43
CA THR A 110 2.95 14.38 0.58
C THR A 110 3.09 15.86 0.26
N ASP A 111 2.23 16.32 -0.68
CA ASP A 111 2.06 17.71 -1.08
C ASP A 111 3.24 18.32 -1.87
N ARG A 112 3.80 19.42 -1.49
CA ARG A 112 4.53 20.44 -2.27
C ARG A 112 6.04 20.20 -2.46
N TRP A 113 6.59 19.09 -2.01
CA TRP A 113 8.05 18.90 -1.98
C TRP A 113 8.63 18.08 -3.15
N ASN A 114 7.79 17.66 -4.09
CA ASN A 114 8.19 16.78 -5.19
C ASN A 114 9.40 17.31 -5.98
N GLU A 115 9.39 18.58 -6.40
CA GLU A 115 10.50 19.19 -7.17
C GLU A 115 11.78 19.24 -6.34
N ARG A 116 11.69 19.74 -5.10
CA ARG A 116 12.84 19.88 -4.21
C ARG A 116 13.47 18.53 -3.86
N VAL A 117 12.66 17.52 -3.56
CA VAL A 117 13.13 16.17 -3.24
C VAL A 117 13.72 15.50 -4.49
N SER A 118 13.10 15.66 -5.65
CA SER A 118 13.62 15.14 -6.92
C SER A 118 14.99 15.73 -7.25
N GLU A 119 15.14 17.05 -7.11
CA GLU A 119 16.41 17.75 -7.35
C GLU A 119 17.54 17.22 -6.43
N ILE A 120 17.26 17.12 -5.12
CA ILE A 120 18.27 16.71 -4.13
C ILE A 120 18.64 15.23 -4.26
N LEU A 121 17.66 14.36 -4.52
CA LEU A 121 17.87 12.91 -4.59
C LEU A 121 18.13 12.40 -6.00
N GLY A 122 18.03 13.26 -7.03
CA GLY A 122 18.33 12.92 -8.41
C GLY A 122 17.26 12.08 -9.09
N TYR A 123 15.99 12.25 -8.71
CA TYR A 123 14.86 11.59 -9.41
C TYR A 123 14.48 12.37 -10.68
N HIS A 124 14.12 11.62 -11.73
CA HIS A 124 13.79 12.17 -13.04
C HIS A 124 12.32 11.98 -13.43
N GLY A 125 11.65 11.00 -12.82
CA GLY A 125 10.23 10.75 -13.01
C GLY A 125 9.42 11.16 -11.78
N SER A 126 8.20 11.66 -12.03
CA SER A 126 7.26 11.94 -10.95
C SER A 126 5.83 11.67 -11.38
N MET A 127 4.99 11.24 -10.43
CA MET A 127 3.60 10.90 -10.69
C MET A 127 2.74 11.36 -9.51
N LEU A 128 1.80 12.25 -9.79
CA LEU A 128 0.83 12.70 -8.78
C LEU A 128 -0.29 11.67 -8.66
N CYS A 129 -0.60 11.28 -7.43
CA CYS A 129 -1.63 10.30 -7.11
C CYS A 129 -2.61 10.80 -6.04
N SER A 130 -3.86 10.35 -6.16
CA SER A 130 -4.80 10.27 -5.06
C SER A 130 -4.66 8.95 -4.33
N GLN A 131 -5.09 8.89 -3.09
CA GLN A 131 -5.23 7.64 -2.37
C GLN A 131 -6.71 7.27 -2.22
N ALA A 132 -7.02 5.99 -2.40
CA ALA A 132 -8.32 5.43 -2.10
C ALA A 132 -8.17 4.40 -0.98
N CYS A 133 -9.08 4.39 0.01
CA CYS A 133 -9.07 3.39 1.07
C CYS A 133 -10.46 2.89 1.40
N TYR A 134 -10.57 1.57 1.66
CA TYR A 134 -11.81 0.95 2.09
C TYR A 134 -11.85 0.83 3.61
N THR A 135 -12.75 1.60 4.24
CA THR A 135 -12.86 1.66 5.71
C THR A 135 -14.19 1.16 6.25
N ARG A 136 -15.07 0.63 5.38
CA ARG A 136 -16.37 0.09 5.80
C ARG A 136 -16.21 -1.29 6.44
N GLY A 137 -17.16 -1.64 7.31
CA GLY A 137 -17.18 -2.91 8.05
C GLY A 137 -17.62 -4.12 7.21
N GLU A 138 -18.41 -3.92 6.14
CA GLU A 138 -18.99 -4.99 5.36
C GLU A 138 -18.06 -5.50 4.25
N PRO A 139 -18.10 -6.81 3.93
CA PRO A 139 -17.43 -7.31 2.75
C PRO A 139 -18.11 -6.81 1.48
N LEU A 140 -17.34 -6.64 0.42
CA LEU A 140 -17.86 -6.29 -0.89
C LEU A 140 -18.42 -7.51 -1.62
N PRO A 141 -19.50 -7.34 -2.40
CA PRO A 141 -20.03 -8.44 -3.22
C PRO A 141 -19.05 -8.75 -4.37
N VAL A 142 -18.72 -10.03 -4.53
CA VAL A 142 -17.93 -10.56 -5.64
C VAL A 142 -18.87 -11.37 -6.55
N ARG A 143 -19.17 -10.83 -7.73
CA ARG A 143 -20.11 -11.45 -8.68
C ARG A 143 -19.48 -12.61 -9.44
N HIS A 144 -18.29 -12.40 -10.01
CA HIS A 144 -17.52 -13.42 -10.70
C HIS A 144 -16.59 -14.09 -9.68
N LYS A 145 -16.80 -15.37 -9.41
CA LYS A 145 -16.16 -16.08 -8.28
C LYS A 145 -14.95 -16.92 -8.68
N ASP A 146 -14.74 -17.16 -9.97
CA ASP A 146 -13.56 -17.89 -10.42
C ASP A 146 -12.35 -16.96 -10.44
N ILE A 147 -11.89 -16.62 -9.23
CA ILE A 147 -10.71 -15.81 -8.97
C ILE A 147 -9.70 -16.71 -8.27
N ARG A 148 -8.49 -16.80 -8.83
CA ARG A 148 -7.44 -17.69 -8.37
C ARG A 148 -6.14 -16.90 -8.20
N GLN A 149 -5.31 -17.31 -7.23
CA GLN A 149 -3.93 -16.85 -7.15
C GLN A 149 -3.17 -17.31 -8.39
N LEU A 150 -2.46 -16.37 -9.03
CA LEU A 150 -1.63 -16.69 -10.19
C LEU A 150 -0.35 -17.40 -9.79
N THR A 151 0.19 -18.17 -10.71
CA THR A 151 1.45 -18.91 -10.59
C THR A 151 2.49 -18.33 -11.55
N VAL A 152 3.70 -18.82 -11.48
CA VAL A 152 4.79 -18.36 -12.38
C VAL A 152 4.51 -18.64 -13.87
N GLU A 153 3.55 -19.49 -14.18
CA GLU A 153 3.12 -19.78 -15.55
C GLU A 153 2.43 -18.59 -16.21
N GLU A 154 1.75 -17.74 -15.42
CA GLU A 154 1.06 -16.54 -15.89
C GLU A 154 1.94 -15.29 -15.94
N VAL A 155 3.22 -15.36 -15.52
CA VAL A 155 4.13 -14.21 -15.55
C VAL A 155 4.22 -13.54 -16.92
N PRO A 156 4.34 -14.27 -18.06
CA PRO A 156 4.38 -13.64 -19.36
C PRO A 156 3.10 -12.85 -19.69
N TYR A 157 1.95 -13.41 -19.34
CA TYR A 157 0.66 -12.74 -19.56
C TYR A 157 0.53 -11.46 -18.74
N VAL A 158 0.90 -11.50 -17.46
CA VAL A 158 0.82 -10.31 -16.59
C VAL A 158 1.83 -9.26 -17.04
N ALA A 159 3.06 -9.63 -17.38
CA ALA A 159 4.10 -8.71 -17.83
C ALA A 159 3.75 -8.02 -19.17
N GLU A 160 3.06 -8.73 -20.07
CA GLU A 160 2.57 -8.15 -21.32
C GLU A 160 1.55 -7.02 -21.08
N HIS A 161 0.75 -7.10 -20.02
CA HIS A 161 -0.37 -6.18 -19.77
C HIS A 161 -0.13 -5.19 -18.63
N TYR A 162 0.97 -5.34 -17.88
CA TYR A 162 1.33 -4.45 -16.79
C TYR A 162 2.63 -3.70 -17.10
N HIS A 163 2.53 -2.38 -17.36
CA HIS A 163 3.65 -1.58 -17.87
C HIS A 163 4.31 -0.66 -16.81
N LEU A 164 3.89 -0.71 -15.55
CA LEU A 164 4.49 0.06 -14.45
C LEU A 164 5.60 -0.70 -13.71
N GLY A 165 5.96 -1.88 -14.18
CA GLY A 165 7.03 -2.71 -13.65
C GLY A 165 7.55 -3.67 -14.74
N ASP A 166 8.77 -4.14 -14.59
CA ASP A 166 9.36 -5.12 -15.48
C ASP A 166 8.89 -6.56 -15.15
N GLU A 167 9.31 -7.53 -15.95
CA GLU A 167 8.97 -8.94 -15.75
C GLU A 167 9.53 -9.47 -14.41
N ILE A 168 10.66 -8.96 -13.94
CA ILE A 168 11.26 -9.37 -12.66
C ILE A 168 10.32 -8.98 -11.53
N TYR A 169 9.86 -7.74 -11.53
CA TYR A 169 8.88 -7.26 -10.55
C TYR A 169 7.58 -8.07 -10.56
N VAL A 170 7.02 -8.32 -11.75
CA VAL A 170 5.80 -9.15 -11.89
C VAL A 170 6.01 -10.54 -11.30
N ARG A 171 7.13 -11.18 -11.62
CA ARG A 171 7.51 -12.50 -11.10
C ARG A 171 7.62 -12.52 -9.59
N GLU A 172 8.22 -11.49 -9.00
CA GLU A 172 8.31 -11.34 -7.54
C GLU A 172 6.94 -11.24 -6.89
N ARG A 173 6.04 -10.42 -7.45
CA ARG A 173 4.66 -10.27 -6.90
C ARG A 173 3.87 -11.55 -7.01
N ILE A 174 3.95 -12.26 -8.14
CA ILE A 174 3.29 -13.55 -8.33
C ILE A 174 3.86 -14.59 -7.36
N THR A 175 5.18 -14.67 -7.22
CA THR A 175 5.85 -15.61 -6.30
C THR A 175 5.50 -15.33 -4.84
N ALA A 176 5.33 -14.05 -4.46
CA ALA A 176 4.86 -13.64 -3.15
C ALA A 176 3.38 -14.01 -2.88
N GLY A 177 2.64 -14.42 -3.93
CA GLY A 177 1.23 -14.77 -3.82
C GLY A 177 0.28 -13.57 -3.84
N ASP A 178 0.74 -12.44 -4.34
CA ASP A 178 0.07 -11.15 -4.27
C ASP A 178 -0.74 -10.82 -5.54
N VAL A 179 -0.76 -11.70 -6.55
CA VAL A 179 -1.48 -11.48 -7.81
C VAL A 179 -2.55 -12.55 -8.01
N PHE A 180 -3.75 -12.11 -8.38
CA PHE A 180 -4.94 -12.93 -8.56
C PHE A 180 -5.53 -12.70 -9.94
N GLY A 181 -5.85 -13.78 -10.64
CA GLY A 181 -6.48 -13.77 -11.96
C GLY A 181 -7.94 -14.11 -11.89
N ILE A 182 -8.75 -13.53 -12.78
CA ILE A 182 -10.17 -13.86 -12.97
C ILE A 182 -10.35 -14.65 -14.26
N TYR A 183 -11.10 -15.73 -14.16
CA TYR A 183 -11.31 -16.69 -15.26
C TYR A 183 -12.77 -16.72 -15.71
N ILE A 184 -12.98 -16.79 -17.03
CA ILE A 184 -14.28 -17.02 -17.66
C ILE A 184 -14.12 -18.24 -18.56
N GLU A 185 -14.92 -19.28 -18.33
CA GLU A 185 -14.85 -20.54 -19.06
C GLU A 185 -13.44 -21.14 -19.14
N GLY A 186 -12.67 -20.98 -18.05
CA GLY A 186 -11.31 -21.47 -17.94
C GLY A 186 -10.22 -20.59 -18.58
N LYS A 187 -10.59 -19.48 -19.25
CA LYS A 187 -9.65 -18.52 -19.83
C LYS A 187 -9.38 -17.40 -18.82
N LEU A 188 -8.11 -17.06 -18.62
CA LEU A 188 -7.69 -15.87 -17.85
C LEU A 188 -8.08 -14.61 -18.61
N CYS A 189 -8.90 -13.75 -17.99
CA CYS A 189 -9.47 -12.56 -18.62
C CYS A 189 -9.08 -11.25 -17.96
N GLY A 190 -8.33 -11.32 -16.87
CA GLY A 190 -7.83 -10.15 -16.16
C GLY A 190 -7.15 -10.54 -14.85
N PHE A 191 -6.51 -9.60 -14.22
CA PHE A 191 -5.81 -9.80 -12.95
C PHE A 191 -5.82 -8.53 -12.09
N ILE A 192 -5.51 -8.72 -10.80
CA ILE A 192 -5.25 -7.68 -9.82
C ILE A 192 -4.13 -8.13 -8.89
N GLY A 193 -3.36 -7.20 -8.35
CA GLY A 193 -2.31 -7.53 -7.39
C GLY A 193 -2.11 -6.49 -6.30
N CYS A 194 -1.17 -6.79 -5.40
CA CYS A 194 -0.64 -5.85 -4.43
C CYS A 194 0.80 -5.49 -4.77
N HIS A 195 1.11 -4.23 -4.60
CA HIS A 195 2.48 -3.73 -4.66
C HIS A 195 3.27 -4.10 -3.39
N ASN A 196 4.57 -3.87 -3.42
CA ASN A 196 5.48 -4.17 -2.31
C ASN A 196 5.12 -3.41 -1.02
N ASP A 197 4.57 -2.20 -1.15
CA ASP A 197 4.08 -1.40 -0.02
C ASP A 197 2.72 -1.86 0.49
N GLY A 198 2.13 -2.87 -0.16
CA GLY A 198 0.82 -3.44 0.16
C GLY A 198 -0.37 -2.69 -0.43
N SER A 199 -0.16 -1.64 -1.22
CA SER A 199 -1.24 -1.00 -1.96
C SER A 199 -1.81 -1.94 -3.03
N MET A 200 -3.13 -1.89 -3.23
CA MET A 200 -3.77 -2.58 -4.33
C MET A 200 -3.46 -1.89 -5.64
N GLY A 201 -3.20 -2.68 -6.69
CA GLY A 201 -2.90 -2.17 -8.02
C GLY A 201 -2.82 -3.28 -9.04
N MET A 202 -2.03 -3.09 -10.08
CA MET A 202 -1.84 -4.07 -11.15
C MET A 202 -3.18 -4.54 -11.77
N LEU A 203 -4.23 -3.70 -11.74
CA LEU A 203 -5.55 -4.08 -12.23
C LEU A 203 -5.61 -4.00 -13.75
N TYR A 204 -5.90 -5.13 -14.36
CA TYR A 204 -6.13 -5.24 -15.80
C TYR A 204 -7.33 -6.15 -16.10
N VAL A 205 -8.09 -5.81 -17.13
CA VAL A 205 -9.14 -6.66 -17.70
C VAL A 205 -9.07 -6.57 -19.22
N GLU A 206 -9.02 -7.71 -19.91
CA GLU A 206 -9.02 -7.79 -21.37
C GLU A 206 -10.18 -6.99 -21.98
N ASP A 207 -9.96 -6.30 -23.07
CA ASP A 207 -10.93 -5.42 -23.73
C ASP A 207 -12.26 -6.11 -24.03
N ALA A 208 -12.19 -7.35 -24.50
CA ALA A 208 -13.37 -8.16 -24.81
C ALA A 208 -14.26 -8.46 -23.58
N TYR A 209 -13.70 -8.37 -22.36
CA TYR A 209 -14.40 -8.67 -21.11
C TYR A 209 -14.69 -7.44 -20.25
N ARG A 210 -14.36 -6.22 -20.76
CA ARG A 210 -14.67 -4.96 -20.05
C ARG A 210 -16.17 -4.72 -19.95
N ARG A 211 -16.56 -3.90 -19.00
CA ARG A 211 -17.95 -3.48 -18.72
C ARG A 211 -18.87 -4.61 -18.26
N GLN A 212 -18.33 -5.78 -17.92
CA GLN A 212 -19.05 -6.94 -17.41
C GLN A 212 -18.92 -7.12 -15.89
N GLY A 213 -18.22 -6.19 -15.19
CA GLY A 213 -18.07 -6.22 -13.74
C GLY A 213 -16.87 -7.03 -13.23
N LEU A 214 -15.96 -7.48 -14.14
CA LEU A 214 -14.78 -8.26 -13.75
C LEU A 214 -13.83 -7.45 -12.87
N ALA A 215 -13.53 -6.19 -13.25
CA ALA A 215 -12.68 -5.31 -12.45
C ALA A 215 -13.24 -5.10 -11.03
N ALA A 216 -14.55 -4.86 -10.91
CA ALA A 216 -15.21 -4.73 -9.61
C ALA A 216 -15.16 -6.03 -8.78
N SER A 217 -15.21 -7.19 -9.43
CA SER A 217 -15.09 -8.49 -8.76
C SER A 217 -13.66 -8.75 -8.29
N LEU A 218 -12.66 -8.48 -9.11
CA LEU A 218 -11.24 -8.58 -8.75
C LEU A 218 -10.91 -7.69 -7.56
N GLU A 219 -11.27 -6.42 -7.63
CA GLU A 219 -10.97 -5.46 -6.58
C GLU A 219 -11.75 -5.75 -5.30
N GLY A 220 -13.04 -6.08 -5.41
CA GLY A 220 -13.85 -6.51 -4.26
C GLY A 220 -13.28 -7.77 -3.58
N TYR A 221 -12.76 -8.73 -4.36
CA TYR A 221 -12.09 -9.92 -3.84
C TYR A 221 -10.83 -9.53 -3.04
N LEU A 222 -9.98 -8.69 -3.61
CA LEU A 222 -8.72 -8.30 -2.96
C LEU A 222 -8.98 -7.45 -1.71
N ILE A 223 -9.95 -6.54 -1.75
CA ILE A 223 -10.40 -5.76 -0.59
C ILE A 223 -10.83 -6.71 0.54
N ASN A 224 -11.68 -7.69 0.24
CA ASN A 224 -12.15 -8.63 1.25
C ASN A 224 -11.00 -9.44 1.85
N LYS A 225 -10.08 -9.92 1.02
CA LYS A 225 -8.90 -10.68 1.43
C LYS A 225 -8.00 -9.88 2.36
N GLN A 226 -7.68 -8.63 2.03
CA GLN A 226 -6.86 -7.76 2.90
C GLN A 226 -7.58 -7.45 4.24
N ARG A 227 -8.89 -7.23 4.21
CA ARG A 227 -9.69 -7.00 5.42
C ARG A 227 -9.73 -8.22 6.35
N GLU A 228 -9.84 -9.44 5.80
CA GLU A 228 -9.76 -10.69 6.56
C GLU A 228 -8.42 -10.82 7.30
N GLN A 229 -7.36 -10.25 6.75
CA GLN A 229 -6.03 -10.16 7.36
C GLN A 229 -5.90 -9.01 8.36
N GLY A 230 -6.96 -8.23 8.60
CA GLY A 230 -6.98 -7.09 9.53
C GLY A 230 -6.35 -5.81 8.97
N MET A 231 -6.11 -5.77 7.67
CA MET A 231 -5.53 -4.61 6.97
C MET A 231 -6.62 -3.64 6.51
N ILE A 232 -6.25 -2.39 6.28
CA ILE A 232 -7.09 -1.42 5.59
C ILE A 232 -6.69 -1.43 4.11
N PRO A 233 -7.55 -1.94 3.20
CA PRO A 233 -7.27 -1.94 1.78
C PRO A 233 -7.11 -0.51 1.27
N TYR A 234 -6.05 -0.25 0.51
CA TYR A 234 -5.81 1.04 -0.12
C TYR A 234 -5.15 0.90 -1.48
N ALA A 235 -5.30 1.93 -2.30
CA ALA A 235 -4.71 2.03 -3.63
C ALA A 235 -4.18 3.43 -3.87
N HIS A 236 -3.18 3.56 -4.75
CA HIS A 236 -2.76 4.81 -5.33
C HIS A 236 -3.36 4.93 -6.74
N ILE A 237 -3.99 6.06 -7.01
CA ILE A 237 -4.64 6.31 -8.30
C ILE A 237 -3.94 7.49 -8.96
N VAL A 238 -3.35 7.24 -10.11
CA VAL A 238 -2.70 8.30 -10.91
C VAL A 238 -3.72 9.39 -11.22
N ASN A 239 -3.35 10.64 -11.01
CA ASN A 239 -4.21 11.78 -11.29
C ASN A 239 -4.65 11.77 -12.77
N GLY A 240 -5.96 11.93 -13.01
CA GLY A 240 -6.56 11.83 -14.34
C GLY A 240 -6.96 10.42 -14.78
N ASN A 241 -6.73 9.38 -13.98
CA ASN A 241 -7.24 8.02 -14.27
C ASN A 241 -8.72 7.90 -13.85
N GLU A 242 -9.60 8.51 -14.64
CA GLU A 242 -11.04 8.56 -14.39
C GLU A 242 -11.68 7.17 -14.27
N ALA A 243 -11.20 6.20 -15.03
CA ALA A 243 -11.72 4.84 -14.98
C ALA A 243 -11.48 4.18 -13.61
N SER A 244 -10.30 4.37 -13.05
CA SER A 244 -9.96 3.90 -11.71
C SER A 244 -10.73 4.67 -10.64
N ILE A 245 -10.80 6.00 -10.73
CA ILE A 245 -11.57 6.84 -9.80
C ILE A 245 -13.02 6.36 -9.71
N GLN A 246 -13.70 6.21 -10.86
CA GLN A 246 -15.10 5.75 -10.92
C GLN A 246 -15.29 4.33 -10.35
N LEU A 247 -14.31 3.45 -10.54
CA LEU A 247 -14.36 2.10 -9.96
C LEU A 247 -14.28 2.16 -8.43
N GLN A 248 -13.31 2.91 -7.89
CA GLN A 248 -13.11 3.07 -6.46
C GLN A 248 -14.34 3.68 -5.78
N GLU A 249 -14.91 4.74 -6.35
CA GLU A 249 -16.12 5.38 -5.84
C GLU A 249 -17.31 4.42 -5.82
N ARG A 250 -17.50 3.65 -6.89
CA ARG A 250 -18.57 2.65 -7.01
C ARG A 250 -18.44 1.53 -5.99
N LEU A 251 -17.23 1.13 -5.65
CA LEU A 251 -16.94 0.16 -4.59
C LEU A 251 -17.02 0.79 -3.19
N GLY A 252 -17.16 2.11 -3.12
CA GLY A 252 -17.35 2.84 -1.87
C GLY A 252 -16.06 3.08 -1.10
N LEU A 253 -14.93 3.15 -1.79
CA LEU A 253 -13.69 3.61 -1.20
C LEU A 253 -13.73 5.13 -0.95
N ASN A 254 -13.04 5.55 0.09
CA ASN A 254 -12.85 6.97 0.39
C ASN A 254 -11.60 7.46 -0.35
N LEU A 255 -11.79 8.41 -1.26
CA LEU A 255 -10.70 9.04 -2.01
C LEU A 255 -10.16 10.27 -1.28
N SER A 256 -8.85 10.50 -1.39
CA SER A 256 -8.24 11.79 -1.09
C SER A 256 -8.23 12.66 -2.33
N ASP A 257 -8.05 13.98 -2.14
CA ASP A 257 -7.56 14.82 -3.23
C ASP A 257 -6.16 14.33 -3.66
N PRO A 258 -5.71 14.64 -4.89
CA PRO A 258 -4.35 14.36 -5.32
C PRO A 258 -3.34 15.07 -4.39
N ALA A 259 -2.53 14.28 -3.67
CA ALA A 259 -1.65 14.82 -2.64
C ALA A 259 -0.34 14.02 -2.45
N ILE A 260 -0.18 12.92 -3.19
CA ILE A 260 0.98 12.05 -3.06
C ILE A 260 1.75 12.08 -4.38
N TRP A 261 3.03 12.35 -4.27
CA TRP A 261 3.95 12.25 -5.38
C TRP A 261 4.79 10.99 -5.26
N TRP A 262 4.77 10.18 -6.29
CA TRP A 262 5.74 9.12 -6.50
C TRP A 262 6.90 9.69 -7.31
N LEU A 263 8.12 9.54 -6.77
CA LEU A 263 9.36 9.99 -7.41
C LEU A 263 10.20 8.77 -7.73
N TYR A 264 10.71 8.69 -8.96
CA TYR A 264 11.40 7.49 -9.46
C TYR A 264 12.42 7.83 -10.56
N ASN A 265 13.28 6.87 -10.88
CA ASN A 265 14.22 6.91 -12.00
C ASN A 265 13.83 5.92 -13.08
#